data_f87f32435ebccb8a436870d0c5900acb
#
_entry.id   f87f32435ebccb8a436870d0c5900acb
#
_cell.length_a   1.000
_cell.length_b   1.000
_cell.length_c   1.000
_cell.angle_alpha   90.00
_cell.angle_beta   90.00
_cell.angle_gamma   90.00
#
_symmetry.space_group_name_H-M   'P 1'
#
loop_
_entity.id
_entity.type
_entity.pdbx_description
1 polymer ?
#
loop_
_entity_poly.entity_id
_entity_poly.type
_entity_poly.pdbx_seq_one_letter_code
_entity_poly.pdbx_strand_id
1 'polypeptide(L)'
;IDVSLVGSEMCIRDRIKYSSGSDCFDIADKSKLNPAQLNALSSMKEKLSQSGGTGVTNLISGVLFGALDHVVVYPVADENAWKDGEGRVLPDALVVPNGIEAKALAYKVHTDLGDGFIRAVDGRTRRIVGADHECRDSDVVKIHSK
;
A
#
# COMPACT_ATOMS: atom_id res chain seq x y z
N ILE A 1 20.20 -24.46 11.60
CA ILE A 1 19.83 -23.04 11.83
C ILE A 1 20.74 -22.55 12.92
N ASP A 2 21.63 -21.64 12.56
CA ASP A 2 22.70 -21.18 13.44
C ASP A 2 22.13 -20.39 14.61
N VAL A 3 22.24 -20.93 15.82
CA VAL A 3 21.78 -20.30 17.08
C VAL A 3 22.49 -18.97 17.32
N SER A 4 23.64 -18.74 16.69
CA SER A 4 24.39 -17.49 16.74
C SER A 4 23.67 -16.32 16.05
N LEU A 5 22.88 -16.56 15.01
CA LEU A 5 22.07 -15.55 14.32
C LEU A 5 20.93 -15.03 15.22
N VAL A 6 20.27 -15.92 15.97
CA VAL A 6 19.19 -15.55 16.91
C VAL A 6 19.72 -14.68 18.05
N GLY A 7 20.92 -15.00 18.56
CA GLY A 7 21.58 -14.19 19.59
C GLY A 7 22.01 -12.82 19.10
N SER A 8 22.44 -12.69 17.83
CA SER A 8 22.85 -11.42 17.23
C SER A 8 21.64 -10.51 16.91
N GLU A 9 20.51 -11.06 16.49
CA GLU A 9 19.26 -10.30 16.28
C GLU A 9 18.72 -9.71 17.57
N MET A 10 18.69 -10.47 18.67
CA MET A 10 18.27 -9.94 19.98
C MET A 10 19.22 -8.83 20.46
N CYS A 11 20.53 -8.98 20.25
CA CYS A 11 21.52 -7.95 20.62
C CYS A 11 21.43 -6.67 19.80
N ILE A 12 20.97 -6.73 18.55
CA ILE A 12 20.80 -5.57 17.68
C ILE A 12 19.50 -4.82 18.00
N ARG A 13 18.42 -5.53 18.32
CA ARG A 13 17.09 -4.96 18.59
C ARG A 13 17.08 -3.95 19.73
N ASP A 14 17.86 -4.21 20.77
CA ASP A 14 17.95 -3.30 21.94
C ASP A 14 18.80 -2.05 21.70
N ARG A 15 19.58 -2.04 20.60
CA ARG A 15 20.55 -0.99 20.29
C ARG A 15 20.12 -0.06 19.16
N ILE A 16 19.14 -0.51 18.37
CA ILE A 16 18.62 0.23 17.20
C ILE A 16 17.11 0.43 17.40
N LYS A 17 16.67 1.68 17.29
CA LYS A 17 15.25 2.02 17.23
C LYS A 17 14.88 2.31 15.77
N TYR A 18 14.03 1.48 15.21
CA TYR A 18 13.51 1.61 13.85
C TYR A 18 11.99 1.55 13.88
N SER A 19 11.34 2.50 13.22
CA SER A 19 9.89 2.46 12.96
C SER A 19 9.65 1.97 11.54
N SER A 20 8.72 1.03 11.37
CA SER A 20 8.39 0.50 10.04
C SER A 20 8.02 1.63 9.09
N GLY A 21 8.62 1.62 7.89
CA GLY A 21 8.43 2.67 6.88
C GLY A 21 9.29 3.92 7.04
N SER A 22 10.14 4.00 8.09
CA SER A 22 11.10 5.11 8.22
C SER A 22 12.25 4.98 7.20
N ASP A 23 12.72 6.10 6.73
CA ASP A 23 13.92 6.26 5.92
C ASP A 23 15.22 6.27 6.75
N CYS A 24 15.12 6.23 8.07
CA CYS A 24 16.25 6.20 8.98
C CYS A 24 15.95 5.40 10.26
N PHE A 25 17.00 5.12 11.02
CA PHE A 25 16.94 4.51 12.35
C PHE A 25 17.84 5.25 13.34
N ASP A 26 17.57 5.14 14.62
CA ASP A 26 18.39 5.69 15.70
C ASP A 26 19.18 4.59 16.41
N ILE A 27 20.42 4.92 16.78
CA ILE A 27 21.26 4.05 17.59
C ILE A 27 21.11 4.48 19.05
N ALA A 28 20.48 3.63 19.85
CA ALA A 28 20.17 3.93 21.26
C ALA A 28 21.42 4.03 22.14
N ASP A 29 22.43 3.18 21.89
CA ASP A 29 23.68 3.17 22.67
C ASP A 29 24.87 2.79 21.79
N LYS A 30 25.65 3.80 21.43
CA LYS A 30 26.87 3.64 20.61
C LYS A 30 28.03 3.00 21.36
N SER A 31 28.06 3.08 22.71
CA SER A 31 29.17 2.60 23.53
C SER A 31 29.31 1.07 23.52
N LYS A 32 28.20 0.39 23.21
CA LYS A 32 28.14 -1.09 23.14
C LYS A 32 28.44 -1.66 21.76
N LEU A 33 28.78 -0.82 20.80
CA LEU A 33 29.06 -1.21 19.43
C LEU A 33 30.57 -1.15 19.14
N ASN A 34 31.07 -2.16 18.45
CA ASN A 34 32.43 -2.12 17.96
C ASN A 34 32.57 -1.26 16.69
N PRO A 35 33.81 -0.85 16.30
CA PRO A 35 34.02 0.01 15.14
C PRO A 35 33.45 -0.57 13.83
N ALA A 36 33.51 -1.88 13.63
CA ALA A 36 32.99 -2.53 12.42
C ALA A 36 31.45 -2.43 12.37
N GLN A 37 30.77 -2.61 13.51
CA GLN A 37 29.31 -2.45 13.61
C GLN A 37 28.90 -0.99 13.37
N LEU A 38 29.63 -0.02 13.90
CA LEU A 38 29.37 1.40 13.66
C LEU A 38 29.50 1.77 12.17
N ASN A 39 30.54 1.26 11.50
CA ASN A 39 30.73 1.48 10.06
C ASN A 39 29.60 0.83 9.24
N ALA A 40 29.21 -0.40 9.57
CA ALA A 40 28.09 -1.09 8.91
C ALA A 40 26.76 -0.32 9.07
N LEU A 41 26.47 0.13 10.30
CA LEU A 41 25.26 0.92 10.57
C LEU A 41 25.28 2.28 9.86
N SER A 42 26.44 2.92 9.74
CA SER A 42 26.58 4.16 8.98
C SER A 42 26.27 3.95 7.48
N SER A 43 26.83 2.88 6.88
CA SER A 43 26.55 2.53 5.49
C SER A 43 25.09 2.14 5.25
N MET A 44 24.45 1.45 6.20
CA MET A 44 23.01 1.14 6.14
C MET A 44 22.17 2.41 6.21
N LYS A 45 22.50 3.34 7.12
CA LYS A 45 21.79 4.61 7.26
C LYS A 45 21.88 5.45 5.99
N GLU A 46 23.04 5.51 5.37
CA GLU A 46 23.23 6.19 4.09
C GLU A 46 22.36 5.58 2.98
N LYS A 47 22.34 4.23 2.86
CA LYS A 47 21.51 3.56 1.86
C LYS A 47 20.02 3.76 2.11
N LEU A 48 19.55 3.68 3.36
CA LEU A 48 18.16 3.95 3.70
C LEU A 48 17.74 5.36 3.29
N SER A 49 18.58 6.36 3.59
CA SER A 49 18.34 7.75 3.22
C SER A 49 18.31 7.96 1.70
N GLN A 50 19.23 7.33 0.96
CA GLN A 50 19.28 7.43 -0.51
C GLN A 50 18.08 6.76 -1.20
N SER A 51 17.56 5.67 -0.65
CA SER A 51 16.46 4.87 -1.22
C SER A 51 15.10 5.25 -0.68
N GLY A 52 15.01 6.17 0.28
CA GLY A 52 13.76 6.47 0.98
C GLY A 52 13.21 5.28 1.77
N GLY A 53 14.10 4.42 2.30
CA GLY A 53 13.77 3.21 3.03
C GLY A 53 14.59 1.99 2.59
N THR A 54 14.08 0.78 2.88
CA THR A 54 14.79 -0.48 2.54
C THR A 54 14.86 -0.79 1.04
N GLY A 55 14.14 -0.02 0.21
CA GLY A 55 14.00 -0.25 -1.22
C GLY A 55 12.92 -1.30 -1.57
N VAL A 56 12.40 -2.05 -0.60
CA VAL A 56 11.37 -3.08 -0.85
C VAL A 56 10.07 -2.47 -1.36
N THR A 57 9.61 -1.38 -0.75
CA THR A 57 8.42 -0.63 -1.21
C THR A 57 8.60 -0.09 -2.62
N ASN A 58 9.78 0.46 -2.93
CA ASN A 58 10.08 0.98 -4.27
C ASN A 58 10.09 -0.15 -5.32
N LEU A 59 10.64 -1.33 -4.95
CA LEU A 59 10.61 -2.50 -5.83
C LEU A 59 9.18 -2.97 -6.08
N ILE A 60 8.38 -3.13 -5.03
CA ILE A 60 6.97 -3.55 -5.15
C ILE A 60 6.18 -2.54 -5.98
N SER A 61 6.32 -1.24 -5.69
CA SER A 61 5.66 -0.18 -6.46
C SER A 61 6.10 -0.17 -7.92
N GLY A 62 7.39 -0.34 -8.19
CA GLY A 62 7.92 -0.41 -9.55
C GLY A 62 7.40 -1.61 -10.34
N VAL A 63 7.19 -2.75 -9.69
CA VAL A 63 6.60 -3.93 -10.33
C VAL A 63 5.10 -3.72 -10.56
N LEU A 64 4.35 -3.33 -9.53
CA LEU A 64 2.88 -3.22 -9.61
C LEU A 64 2.44 -2.10 -10.56
N PHE A 65 2.97 -0.89 -10.36
CA PHE A 65 2.51 0.29 -11.08
C PHE A 65 3.33 0.59 -12.35
N GLY A 66 4.56 0.07 -12.44
CA GLY A 66 5.41 0.22 -13.61
C GLY A 66 5.31 -0.96 -14.57
N ALA A 67 5.72 -2.16 -14.13
CA ALA A 67 5.84 -3.31 -15.04
C ALA A 67 4.49 -3.99 -15.33
N LEU A 68 3.58 -4.05 -14.35
CA LEU A 68 2.27 -4.70 -14.48
C LEU A 68 1.14 -3.74 -14.86
N ASP A 69 1.42 -2.45 -14.97
CA ASP A 69 0.44 -1.40 -15.28
C ASP A 69 -0.85 -1.50 -14.43
N HIS A 70 -0.66 -1.61 -13.11
CA HIS A 70 -1.76 -1.62 -12.16
C HIS A 70 -2.01 -0.21 -11.62
N VAL A 71 -3.22 0.01 -11.14
CA VAL A 71 -3.68 1.25 -10.52
C VAL A 71 -4.38 0.95 -9.20
N VAL A 72 -4.55 1.96 -8.35
CA VAL A 72 -5.31 1.85 -7.11
C VAL A 72 -6.68 2.48 -7.29
N VAL A 73 -7.74 1.72 -6.96
CA VAL A 73 -9.12 2.20 -6.98
C VAL A 73 -9.75 2.00 -5.60
N TYR A 74 -10.58 2.95 -5.17
CA TYR A 74 -11.21 2.98 -3.85
C TYR A 74 -12.72 2.74 -3.97
N PRO A 75 -13.21 1.50 -3.74
CA PRO A 75 -14.65 1.26 -3.65
C PRO A 75 -15.21 1.84 -2.36
N VAL A 76 -16.36 2.53 -2.48
CA VAL A 76 -17.03 3.18 -1.34
C VAL A 76 -18.53 2.89 -1.35
N ALA A 77 -19.15 2.94 -0.17
CA ALA A 77 -20.61 2.85 -0.04
C ALA A 77 -21.30 4.23 -0.16
N ASP A 78 -20.59 5.30 0.18
CA ASP A 78 -21.07 6.69 0.07
C ASP A 78 -20.11 7.52 -0.81
N GLU A 79 -20.59 7.92 -1.97
CA GLU A 79 -19.84 8.71 -2.95
C GLU A 79 -19.58 10.16 -2.50
N ASN A 80 -20.32 10.67 -1.54
CA ASN A 80 -20.17 12.05 -1.05
C ASN A 80 -19.15 12.16 0.08
N ALA A 81 -19.22 11.24 1.03
CA ALA A 81 -18.34 11.20 2.19
C ALA A 81 -17.15 10.24 2.02
N TRP A 82 -17.12 9.47 0.92
CA TRP A 82 -16.11 8.44 0.63
C TRP A 82 -15.94 7.41 1.75
N LYS A 83 -17.09 6.97 2.26
CA LYS A 83 -17.16 6.05 3.41
C LYS A 83 -17.68 4.68 2.99
N ASP A 84 -17.32 3.69 3.81
CA ASP A 84 -17.97 2.38 3.76
C ASP A 84 -19.29 2.37 4.54
N GLY A 85 -19.93 1.18 4.64
CA GLY A 85 -21.14 0.98 5.42
C GLY A 85 -20.96 1.16 6.94
N GLU A 86 -19.72 1.15 7.44
CA GLU A 86 -19.36 1.32 8.85
C GLU A 86 -18.91 2.75 9.18
N GLY A 87 -18.85 3.63 8.18
CA GLY A 87 -18.48 5.04 8.35
C GLY A 87 -16.96 5.32 8.30
N ARG A 88 -16.14 4.33 7.92
CA ARG A 88 -14.69 4.52 7.71
C ARG A 88 -14.45 5.20 6.36
N VAL A 89 -13.53 6.16 6.34
CA VAL A 89 -13.19 6.91 5.13
C VAL A 89 -12.15 6.13 4.32
N LEU A 90 -12.41 5.87 3.03
CA LEU A 90 -11.56 5.13 2.10
C LEU A 90 -10.98 3.85 2.75
N PRO A 91 -11.84 2.93 3.25
CA PRO A 91 -11.38 1.81 4.06
C PRO A 91 -10.61 0.77 3.24
N ASP A 92 -10.94 0.65 1.96
CA ASP A 92 -10.38 -0.33 1.04
C ASP A 92 -9.68 0.34 -0.13
N ALA A 93 -8.52 -0.20 -0.48
CA ALA A 93 -7.75 0.18 -1.66
C ALA A 93 -7.49 -1.09 -2.48
N LEU A 94 -8.07 -1.17 -3.66
CA LEU A 94 -7.89 -2.31 -4.56
C LEU A 94 -6.83 -2.00 -5.61
N VAL A 95 -5.81 -2.86 -5.68
CA VAL A 95 -4.83 -2.85 -6.77
C VAL A 95 -5.38 -3.67 -7.92
N VAL A 96 -5.64 -3.03 -9.04
CA VAL A 96 -6.30 -3.61 -10.21
C VAL A 96 -5.56 -3.23 -11.50
N PRO A 97 -5.72 -3.98 -12.60
CA PRO A 97 -5.18 -3.58 -13.90
C PRO A 97 -5.70 -2.21 -14.32
N ASN A 98 -4.85 -1.39 -14.91
CA ASN A 98 -5.23 -0.08 -15.45
C ASN A 98 -6.31 -0.26 -16.53
N GLY A 99 -7.33 0.60 -16.51
CA GLY A 99 -8.46 0.52 -17.43
C GLY A 99 -9.46 -0.60 -17.09
N ILE A 100 -9.46 -1.15 -15.87
CA ILE A 100 -10.49 -2.11 -15.45
C ILE A 100 -11.88 -1.48 -15.58
N GLU A 101 -12.82 -2.22 -16.16
CA GLU A 101 -14.21 -1.77 -16.28
C GLU A 101 -14.91 -1.75 -14.92
N ALA A 102 -15.84 -0.80 -14.72
CA ALA A 102 -16.57 -0.63 -13.48
C ALA A 102 -17.35 -1.89 -13.04
N LYS A 103 -17.88 -2.67 -13.99
CA LYS A 103 -18.51 -3.96 -13.70
C LYS A 103 -17.50 -5.02 -13.26
N ALA A 104 -16.34 -5.08 -13.89
CA ALA A 104 -15.26 -5.98 -13.49
C ALA A 104 -14.71 -5.62 -12.10
N LEU A 105 -14.61 -4.33 -11.78
CA LEU A 105 -14.29 -3.84 -10.45
C LEU A 105 -15.33 -4.30 -9.42
N ALA A 106 -16.62 -4.26 -9.75
CA ALA A 106 -17.69 -4.73 -8.86
C ALA A 106 -17.50 -6.22 -8.49
N TYR A 107 -17.16 -7.07 -9.46
CA TYR A 107 -16.81 -8.49 -9.20
C TYR A 107 -15.55 -8.65 -8.32
N LYS A 108 -14.59 -7.73 -8.40
CA LYS A 108 -13.41 -7.76 -7.52
C LYS A 108 -13.75 -7.40 -6.07
N VAL A 109 -14.77 -6.57 -5.85
CA VAL A 109 -15.27 -6.24 -4.51
C VAL A 109 -16.09 -7.40 -3.94
N HIS A 110 -17.13 -7.84 -4.65
CA HIS A 110 -17.96 -8.98 -4.28
C HIS A 110 -18.72 -9.50 -5.50
N THR A 111 -18.92 -10.81 -5.58
CA THR A 111 -19.64 -11.46 -6.68
C THR A 111 -21.05 -10.91 -6.86
N ASP A 112 -21.79 -10.73 -5.75
CA ASP A 112 -23.18 -10.22 -5.80
C ASP A 112 -23.25 -8.78 -6.34
N LEU A 113 -22.23 -7.96 -6.08
CA LEU A 113 -22.16 -6.60 -6.64
C LEU A 113 -21.94 -6.63 -8.17
N GLY A 114 -21.17 -7.61 -8.65
CA GLY A 114 -20.95 -7.82 -10.07
C GLY A 114 -22.20 -8.36 -10.78
N ASP A 115 -22.85 -9.37 -10.20
CA ASP A 115 -24.07 -9.99 -10.75
C ASP A 115 -25.24 -9.02 -10.74
N GLY A 116 -25.41 -8.27 -9.64
CA GLY A 116 -26.45 -7.27 -9.48
C GLY A 116 -26.11 -5.90 -10.04
N PHE A 117 -24.99 -5.71 -10.75
CA PHE A 117 -24.52 -4.40 -11.20
C PHE A 117 -25.57 -3.64 -12.02
N ILE A 118 -25.89 -2.42 -11.60
CA ILE A 118 -26.81 -1.52 -12.30
C ILE A 118 -26.01 -0.36 -12.93
N ARG A 119 -25.20 0.31 -12.13
CA ARG A 119 -24.37 1.46 -12.50
C ARG A 119 -23.30 1.70 -11.45
N ALA A 120 -22.33 2.54 -11.75
CA ALA A 120 -21.44 3.08 -10.74
C ALA A 120 -21.52 4.61 -10.71
N VAL A 121 -20.98 5.22 -9.67
CA VAL A 121 -20.82 6.66 -9.53
C VAL A 121 -19.36 6.96 -9.24
N ASP A 122 -18.75 7.81 -10.03
CA ASP A 122 -17.45 8.37 -9.74
C ASP A 122 -17.57 9.39 -8.60
N GLY A 123 -17.00 9.08 -7.45
CA GLY A 123 -17.07 9.91 -6.24
C GLY A 123 -16.34 11.25 -6.35
N ARG A 124 -15.42 11.41 -7.31
CA ARG A 124 -14.71 12.68 -7.53
C ARG A 124 -15.52 13.65 -8.38
N THR A 125 -16.06 13.16 -9.50
CA THR A 125 -16.82 13.97 -10.45
C THR A 125 -18.33 13.94 -10.20
N ARG A 126 -18.79 12.99 -9.37
CA ARG A 126 -20.22 12.70 -9.09
C ARG A 126 -21.01 12.31 -10.34
N ARG A 127 -20.32 11.80 -11.36
CA ARG A 127 -20.95 11.34 -12.58
C ARG A 127 -21.38 9.89 -12.46
N ILE A 128 -22.54 9.58 -12.99
CA ILE A 128 -22.99 8.20 -13.18
C ILE A 128 -22.21 7.62 -14.36
N VAL A 129 -21.65 6.43 -14.17
CA VAL A 129 -20.88 5.70 -15.18
C VAL A 129 -21.47 4.31 -15.41
N GLY A 130 -21.34 3.81 -16.63
CA GLY A 130 -21.82 2.50 -17.05
C GLY A 130 -20.91 1.36 -16.66
N ALA A 131 -21.28 0.15 -17.06
CA ALA A 131 -20.56 -1.08 -16.79
C ALA A 131 -19.17 -1.12 -17.47
N ASP A 132 -19.08 -0.49 -18.63
CA ASP A 132 -17.93 -0.40 -19.54
C ASP A 132 -17.00 0.79 -19.23
N HIS A 133 -17.28 1.54 -18.17
CA HIS A 133 -16.43 2.66 -17.78
C HIS A 133 -15.08 2.16 -17.26
N GLU A 134 -14.01 2.62 -17.88
CA GLU A 134 -12.64 2.32 -17.48
C GLU A 134 -12.22 3.14 -16.25
N CYS A 135 -11.86 2.44 -15.18
CA CYS A 135 -11.35 3.05 -13.95
C CYS A 135 -9.87 3.43 -14.13
N ARG A 136 -9.49 4.55 -13.51
CA ARG A 136 -8.14 5.12 -13.52
C ARG A 136 -7.54 5.12 -12.12
N ASP A 137 -6.26 5.44 -12.06
CA ASP A 137 -5.58 5.54 -10.77
C ASP A 137 -6.24 6.55 -9.83
N SER A 138 -6.37 6.12 -8.58
CA SER A 138 -6.98 6.90 -7.51
C SER A 138 -8.47 7.22 -7.70
N ASP A 139 -9.19 6.49 -8.55
CA ASP A 139 -10.64 6.66 -8.67
C ASP A 139 -11.36 6.18 -7.41
N VAL A 140 -12.36 6.95 -6.99
CA VAL A 140 -13.28 6.60 -5.90
C VAL A 140 -14.61 6.19 -6.52
N VAL A 141 -15.00 4.94 -6.35
CA VAL A 141 -16.14 4.37 -7.10
C VAL A 141 -17.18 3.79 -6.16
N LYS A 142 -18.41 4.32 -6.25
CA LYS A 142 -19.57 3.69 -5.62
C LYS A 142 -20.29 2.81 -6.62
N ILE A 143 -20.48 1.54 -6.24
CA ILE A 143 -21.20 0.56 -7.03
C ILE A 143 -22.65 0.50 -6.55
N HIS A 144 -23.60 0.59 -7.48
CA HIS A 144 -25.03 0.34 -7.25
C HIS A 144 -25.40 -1.00 -7.84
N SER A 145 -25.90 -1.90 -7.00
CA SER A 145 -26.39 -3.23 -7.34
C SER A 145 -27.83 -3.43 -6.85
N LYS A 146 -28.49 -4.46 -7.39
CA LYS A 146 -29.79 -4.93 -6.90
C LYS A 146 -29.63 -5.68 -5.59
#